data_a987c95f0f421fce7e02f370c54eeec3
#
_entry.id   a987c95f0f421fce7e02f370c54eeec3
#
_cell.length_a   1.000
_cell.length_b   1.000
_cell.length_c   1.000
_cell.angle_alpha   90.00
_cell.angle_beta   90.00
_cell.angle_gamma   90.00
#
_symmetry.space_group_name_H-M   'P 1'
#
loop_
_entity.id
_entity.type
_entity.pdbx_description
1 polymer ?
#
loop_
_entity_poly.entity_id
_entity_poly.type
_entity_poly.pdbx_seq_one_letter_code
_entity_poly.pdbx_strand_id
1 'polypeptide(L)'
;ISKPMLDFYMAVITVSMIISPILLFIDEKYISGKLFKKEKSDNEYKVDPKEHNEIIIAGFGHFGSTLGRFLRANGIEATILDNNSDQVLLLRKMGFTVFYGDVTRLNILEAAGASQAKILVSALDILEKNVQLSELVAKHYPHLKLFFRAKNRTDAYELIDNGVANIYRESIHASVYMGVDILSELGFRKYTSLRKANDFISHDNQALQKLSKHRHNSDSYVQNVKEEIYTKPPMLFISGHSHI
;
A
#
# COMPACT_ATOMS: atom_id res chain seq x y z
N ILE A 1 14.25 -34.22 -49.83
CA ILE A 1 14.42 -34.98 -48.59
C ILE A 1 13.75 -36.34 -48.81
N SER A 2 14.47 -37.44 -48.58
CA SER A 2 13.91 -38.77 -48.76
C SER A 2 12.84 -39.07 -47.69
N LYS A 3 11.80 -39.81 -48.07
CA LYS A 3 10.67 -40.14 -47.17
C LYS A 3 11.13 -40.72 -45.80
N PRO A 4 12.10 -41.64 -45.71
CA PRO A 4 12.58 -42.18 -44.45
C PRO A 4 13.27 -41.13 -43.56
N MET A 5 13.85 -40.09 -44.14
CA MET A 5 14.49 -39.01 -43.42
C MET A 5 13.46 -38.07 -42.79
N LEU A 6 12.33 -37.85 -43.48
CA LEU A 6 11.21 -37.06 -42.96
C LEU A 6 10.53 -37.79 -41.77
N ASP A 7 10.32 -39.09 -41.90
CA ASP A 7 9.72 -39.91 -40.85
C ASP A 7 10.61 -39.96 -39.60
N PHE A 8 11.93 -39.99 -39.78
CA PHE A 8 12.86 -39.91 -38.65
C PHE A 8 12.78 -38.57 -37.91
N TYR A 9 12.75 -37.42 -38.64
CA TYR A 9 12.61 -36.12 -37.99
C TYR A 9 11.27 -35.96 -37.27
N MET A 10 10.19 -36.45 -37.86
CA MET A 10 8.87 -36.44 -37.24
C MET A 10 8.88 -37.24 -35.93
N ALA A 11 9.50 -38.42 -35.91
CA ALA A 11 9.63 -39.22 -34.71
C ALA A 11 10.42 -38.50 -33.59
N VAL A 12 11.55 -37.86 -33.94
CA VAL A 12 12.39 -37.12 -33.00
C VAL A 12 11.60 -35.93 -32.40
N ILE A 13 10.88 -35.17 -33.21
CA ILE A 13 10.06 -34.04 -32.76
C ILE A 13 8.96 -34.54 -31.80
N THR A 14 8.26 -35.60 -32.17
CA THR A 14 7.17 -36.14 -31.36
C THR A 14 7.69 -36.65 -30.01
N VAL A 15 8.81 -37.33 -29.97
CA VAL A 15 9.44 -37.81 -28.74
C VAL A 15 9.90 -36.63 -27.87
N SER A 16 10.49 -35.60 -28.46
CA SER A 16 10.90 -34.37 -27.74
C SER A 16 9.72 -33.67 -27.11
N MET A 17 8.59 -33.58 -27.81
CA MET A 17 7.38 -32.95 -27.27
C MET A 17 6.78 -33.72 -26.08
N ILE A 18 6.93 -35.07 -26.05
CA ILE A 18 6.45 -35.89 -24.93
C ILE A 18 7.42 -35.81 -23.73
N ILE A 19 8.73 -35.73 -23.99
CA ILE A 19 9.76 -35.73 -22.95
C ILE A 19 9.75 -34.39 -22.18
N SER A 20 9.49 -33.26 -22.85
CA SER A 20 9.56 -31.93 -22.23
C SER A 20 8.63 -31.75 -21.03
N PRO A 21 7.33 -32.08 -21.05
CA PRO A 21 6.46 -32.04 -19.88
C PRO A 21 6.89 -32.96 -18.75
N ILE A 22 7.42 -34.15 -19.12
CA ILE A 22 7.91 -35.15 -18.15
C ILE A 22 9.15 -34.62 -17.42
N LEU A 23 10.09 -33.99 -18.13
CA LEU A 23 11.25 -33.36 -17.52
C LEU A 23 10.86 -32.19 -16.62
N LEU A 24 9.89 -31.33 -17.00
CA LEU A 24 9.37 -30.25 -16.16
C LEU A 24 8.72 -30.80 -14.89
N PHE A 25 7.95 -31.88 -15.02
CA PHE A 25 7.32 -32.53 -13.83
C PHE A 25 8.35 -33.13 -12.87
N ILE A 26 9.41 -33.72 -13.42
CA ILE A 26 10.53 -34.27 -12.63
C ILE A 26 11.33 -33.14 -11.98
N ASP A 27 11.58 -32.06 -12.70
CA ASP A 27 12.27 -30.88 -12.18
C ASP A 27 11.50 -30.27 -11.02
N GLU A 28 10.20 -30.03 -11.19
CA GLU A 28 9.34 -29.46 -10.14
C GLU A 28 9.28 -30.37 -8.89
N LYS A 29 9.20 -31.69 -9.08
CA LYS A 29 9.04 -32.65 -7.99
C LYS A 29 10.32 -33.02 -7.27
N TYR A 30 11.45 -33.11 -7.99
CA TYR A 30 12.70 -33.68 -7.46
C TYR A 30 13.86 -32.68 -7.40
N ILE A 31 13.92 -31.70 -8.30
CA ILE A 31 15.05 -30.80 -8.43
C ILE A 31 14.71 -29.43 -7.82
N SER A 32 13.64 -28.79 -8.24
CA SER A 32 13.22 -27.49 -7.72
C SER A 32 12.92 -27.55 -6.23
N GLY A 33 12.27 -28.64 -5.78
CA GLY A 33 12.00 -28.86 -4.35
C GLY A 33 13.25 -29.03 -3.48
N LYS A 34 14.40 -29.45 -4.06
CA LYS A 34 15.68 -29.62 -3.33
C LYS A 34 16.63 -28.45 -3.51
N LEU A 35 16.66 -27.80 -4.66
CA LEU A 35 17.53 -26.66 -4.93
C LEU A 35 17.01 -25.36 -4.27
N PHE A 36 15.70 -25.12 -4.32
CA PHE A 36 15.08 -24.01 -3.58
C PHE A 36 14.99 -24.24 -2.06
N LYS A 37 15.26 -25.49 -1.58
CA LYS A 37 15.37 -25.79 -0.17
C LYS A 37 16.75 -25.42 0.40
N LYS A 38 17.71 -24.95 -0.41
CA LYS A 38 19.10 -24.72 0.01
C LYS A 38 19.54 -23.25 0.04
N GLU A 39 18.60 -22.32 -0.06
CA GLU A 39 18.75 -20.98 0.53
C GLU A 39 17.72 -20.73 1.64
N LYS A 40 17.50 -21.75 2.49
CA LYS A 40 17.32 -21.42 3.89
C LYS A 40 18.68 -20.90 4.35
N SER A 41 18.86 -19.61 4.23
CA SER A 41 19.82 -18.89 5.03
C SER A 41 19.62 -19.39 6.46
N ASP A 42 20.61 -20.13 7.01
CA ASP A 42 20.73 -20.52 8.41
C ASP A 42 21.01 -19.29 9.30
N ASN A 43 20.36 -18.22 9.05
CA ASN A 43 19.99 -17.17 9.95
C ASN A 43 18.46 -17.21 10.04
N GLU A 44 17.91 -18.28 10.66
CA GLU A 44 16.74 -18.11 11.48
C GLU A 44 17.11 -17.03 12.54
N TYR A 45 16.93 -15.77 12.17
CA TYR A 45 16.62 -14.76 13.13
C TYR A 45 15.31 -15.25 13.75
N LYS A 46 15.44 -16.01 14.83
CA LYS A 46 14.34 -16.29 15.74
C LYS A 46 13.87 -14.92 16.19
N VAL A 47 12.90 -14.36 15.49
CA VAL A 47 12.06 -13.32 16.07
C VAL A 47 11.51 -14.00 17.32
N ASP A 48 11.93 -13.51 18.48
CA ASP A 48 11.44 -14.05 19.75
C ASP A 48 9.91 -13.92 19.67
N PRO A 49 9.12 -15.01 19.81
CA PRO A 49 7.66 -14.94 19.67
C PRO A 49 7.00 -14.00 20.68
N LYS A 50 7.77 -13.36 21.54
CA LYS A 50 7.33 -12.50 22.64
C LYS A 50 7.29 -11.00 22.32
N GLU A 51 7.83 -10.54 21.20
CA GLU A 51 7.76 -9.12 20.82
C GLU A 51 6.83 -8.91 19.64
N HIS A 52 5.54 -9.06 19.86
CA HIS A 52 4.56 -8.60 18.91
C HIS A 52 4.37 -7.08 19.06
N ASN A 53 4.76 -6.35 18.03
CA ASN A 53 4.54 -4.91 18.00
C ASN A 53 3.04 -4.60 17.88
N GLU A 54 2.60 -3.52 18.51
CA GLU A 54 1.21 -3.07 18.45
C GLU A 54 0.79 -2.60 17.05
N ILE A 55 1.76 -2.33 16.16
CA ILE A 55 1.55 -1.79 14.81
C ILE A 55 2.13 -2.76 13.78
N ILE A 56 1.33 -3.05 12.77
CA ILE A 56 1.74 -3.77 11.56
C ILE A 56 1.71 -2.80 10.37
N ILE A 57 2.80 -2.74 9.60
CA ILE A 57 2.89 -1.96 8.35
C ILE A 57 2.99 -2.93 7.18
N ALA A 58 1.96 -2.94 6.33
CA ALA A 58 1.89 -3.71 5.10
C ALA A 58 2.43 -2.89 3.93
N GLY A 59 3.59 -3.30 3.39
CA GLY A 59 4.34 -2.60 2.36
C GLY A 59 5.31 -1.56 2.93
N PHE A 60 6.61 -1.73 2.62
CA PHE A 60 7.65 -0.83 3.10
C PHE A 60 8.37 -0.10 1.95
N GLY A 61 7.62 0.25 0.90
CA GLY A 61 8.05 1.14 -0.17
C GLY A 61 8.27 2.57 0.33
N HIS A 62 8.22 3.57 -0.56
CA HIS A 62 8.49 4.97 -0.21
C HIS A 62 7.60 5.50 0.92
N PHE A 63 6.30 5.25 0.85
CA PHE A 63 5.35 5.70 1.87
C PHE A 63 5.56 4.96 3.20
N GLY A 64 5.56 3.63 3.17
CA GLY A 64 5.71 2.80 4.36
C GLY A 64 7.04 3.01 5.09
N SER A 65 8.15 3.18 4.35
CA SER A 65 9.46 3.45 4.92
C SER A 65 9.55 4.84 5.58
N THR A 66 8.92 5.85 5.00
CA THR A 66 8.85 7.18 5.61
C THR A 66 8.04 7.15 6.90
N LEU A 67 6.87 6.49 6.88
CA LEU A 67 6.04 6.31 8.06
C LEU A 67 6.77 5.51 9.15
N GLY A 68 7.38 4.37 8.79
CA GLY A 68 8.09 3.52 9.74
C GLY A 68 9.27 4.24 10.42
N ARG A 69 10.04 5.04 9.67
CA ARG A 69 11.09 5.89 10.23
C ARG A 69 10.54 6.96 11.18
N PHE A 70 9.43 7.57 10.85
CA PHE A 70 8.77 8.57 11.70
C PHE A 70 8.30 7.94 13.02
N LEU A 71 7.65 6.77 12.97
CA LEU A 71 7.21 6.05 14.16
C LEU A 71 8.41 5.66 15.04
N ARG A 72 9.47 5.11 14.44
CA ARG A 72 10.69 4.71 15.16
C ARG A 72 11.40 5.90 15.81
N ALA A 73 11.44 7.06 15.15
CA ALA A 73 11.98 8.29 15.72
C ALA A 73 11.21 8.76 16.96
N ASN A 74 9.95 8.32 17.12
CA ASN A 74 9.12 8.57 18.31
C ASN A 74 9.11 7.40 19.29
N GLY A 75 10.04 6.44 19.16
CA GLY A 75 10.17 5.29 20.06
C GLY A 75 9.11 4.21 19.86
N ILE A 76 8.42 4.19 18.70
CA ILE A 76 7.38 3.22 18.39
C ILE A 76 7.92 2.23 17.37
N GLU A 77 8.03 0.96 17.77
CA GLU A 77 8.39 -0.13 16.88
C GLU A 77 7.17 -0.69 16.16
N ALA A 78 7.38 -1.13 14.93
CA ALA A 78 6.33 -1.74 14.10
C ALA A 78 6.83 -3.03 13.46
N THR A 79 5.94 -3.99 13.30
CA THR A 79 6.16 -5.19 12.48
C THR A 79 5.91 -4.85 11.02
N ILE A 80 6.87 -5.14 10.16
CA ILE A 80 6.80 -4.85 8.73
C ILE A 80 6.45 -6.13 7.96
N LEU A 81 5.55 -6.02 7.00
CA LEU A 81 5.24 -7.05 6.02
C LEU A 81 5.59 -6.53 4.63
N ASP A 82 6.45 -7.25 3.90
CA ASP A 82 6.80 -6.90 2.54
C ASP A 82 7.00 -8.15 1.67
N ASN A 83 6.69 -8.06 0.38
CA ASN A 83 6.85 -9.14 -0.58
C ASN A 83 8.13 -9.02 -1.43
N ASN A 84 8.97 -8.04 -1.19
CA ASN A 84 10.27 -7.87 -1.82
C ASN A 84 11.35 -8.51 -0.93
N SER A 85 11.92 -9.63 -1.39
CA SER A 85 12.91 -10.41 -0.64
C SER A 85 14.17 -9.61 -0.32
N ASP A 86 14.66 -8.79 -1.28
CA ASP A 86 15.89 -8.03 -1.12
C ASP A 86 15.71 -6.92 -0.08
N GLN A 87 14.54 -6.26 -0.12
CA GLN A 87 14.18 -5.24 0.84
C GLN A 87 14.03 -5.84 2.24
N VAL A 88 13.38 -7.00 2.37
CA VAL A 88 13.23 -7.71 3.65
C VAL A 88 14.60 -8.05 4.26
N LEU A 89 15.54 -8.56 3.46
CA LEU A 89 16.91 -8.86 3.94
C LEU A 89 17.64 -7.61 4.41
N LEU A 90 17.50 -6.50 3.68
CA LEU A 90 18.11 -5.22 4.07
C LEU A 90 17.53 -4.69 5.39
N LEU A 91 16.21 -4.68 5.52
CA LEU A 91 15.52 -4.18 6.70
C LEU A 91 15.85 -5.00 7.96
N ARG A 92 15.97 -6.32 7.84
CA ARG A 92 16.42 -7.18 8.92
C ARG A 92 17.83 -6.82 9.40
N LYS A 93 18.77 -6.54 8.48
CA LYS A 93 20.12 -6.06 8.81
C LYS A 93 20.10 -4.71 9.52
N MET A 94 19.09 -3.89 9.28
CA MET A 94 18.87 -2.59 9.94
C MET A 94 18.14 -2.71 11.29
N GLY A 95 17.82 -3.93 11.73
CA GLY A 95 17.19 -4.19 13.04
C GLY A 95 15.67 -3.96 13.04
N PHE A 96 15.00 -4.04 11.90
CA PHE A 96 13.55 -4.03 11.85
C PHE A 96 12.97 -5.44 12.00
N THR A 97 11.82 -5.58 12.67
CA THR A 97 11.05 -6.82 12.70
C THR A 97 10.27 -6.93 11.38
N VAL A 98 10.73 -7.80 10.47
CA VAL A 98 10.20 -7.91 9.11
C VAL A 98 9.85 -9.34 8.75
N PHE A 99 8.64 -9.54 8.24
CA PHE A 99 8.17 -10.80 7.66
C PHE A 99 8.06 -10.67 6.14
N TYR A 100 8.54 -11.69 5.45
CA TYR A 100 8.41 -11.81 4.01
C TYR A 100 7.09 -12.49 3.65
N GLY A 101 6.30 -11.89 2.77
CA GLY A 101 5.11 -12.54 2.23
C GLY A 101 4.05 -11.60 1.68
N ASP A 102 3.03 -12.18 1.09
CA ASP A 102 1.86 -11.44 0.61
C ASP A 102 0.89 -11.21 1.77
N VAL A 103 0.68 -9.95 2.11
CA VAL A 103 -0.17 -9.52 3.23
C VAL A 103 -1.66 -9.88 3.06
N THR A 104 -2.09 -10.21 1.83
CA THR A 104 -3.45 -10.67 1.56
C THR A 104 -3.68 -12.13 1.96
N ARG A 105 -2.65 -12.81 2.51
CA ARG A 105 -2.74 -14.18 3.02
C ARG A 105 -2.89 -14.19 4.54
N LEU A 106 -3.91 -14.88 5.02
CA LEU A 106 -4.23 -14.96 6.45
C LEU A 106 -3.06 -15.46 7.31
N ASN A 107 -2.38 -16.52 6.86
CA ASN A 107 -1.23 -17.08 7.57
C ASN A 107 -0.04 -16.13 7.72
N ILE A 108 0.11 -15.17 6.81
CA ILE A 108 1.17 -14.14 6.88
C ILE A 108 0.79 -13.08 7.92
N LEU A 109 -0.46 -12.65 7.96
CA LEU A 109 -0.96 -11.74 8.99
C LEU A 109 -0.89 -12.37 10.38
N GLU A 110 -1.23 -13.64 10.50
CA GLU A 110 -1.15 -14.39 11.75
C GLU A 110 0.30 -14.48 12.25
N ALA A 111 1.24 -14.85 11.37
CA ALA A 111 2.67 -14.89 11.69
C ALA A 111 3.25 -13.51 12.10
N ALA A 112 2.70 -12.43 11.55
CA ALA A 112 3.07 -11.05 11.90
C ALA A 112 2.45 -10.56 13.23
N GLY A 113 1.60 -11.38 13.88
CA GLY A 113 0.98 -11.04 15.16
C GLY A 113 -0.30 -10.21 15.05
N ALA A 114 -1.06 -10.33 13.94
CA ALA A 114 -2.29 -9.57 13.72
C ALA A 114 -3.35 -9.77 14.83
N SER A 115 -3.37 -10.93 15.49
CA SER A 115 -4.27 -11.21 16.62
C SER A 115 -3.98 -10.35 17.87
N GLN A 116 -2.75 -9.87 18.04
CA GLN A 116 -2.30 -9.09 19.19
C GLN A 116 -2.05 -7.61 18.86
N ALA A 117 -1.90 -7.29 17.58
CA ALA A 117 -1.72 -5.91 17.12
C ALA A 117 -2.99 -5.07 17.38
N LYS A 118 -2.82 -3.77 17.51
CA LYS A 118 -3.90 -2.78 17.64
C LYS A 118 -4.18 -2.05 16.35
N ILE A 119 -3.15 -1.88 15.52
CA ILE A 119 -3.20 -1.07 14.31
C ILE A 119 -2.58 -1.84 13.14
N LEU A 120 -3.27 -1.82 12.00
CA LEU A 120 -2.73 -2.23 10.72
C LEU A 120 -2.73 -1.06 9.75
N VAL A 121 -1.54 -0.75 9.23
CA VAL A 121 -1.36 0.28 8.21
C VAL A 121 -1.11 -0.40 6.87
N SER A 122 -1.91 -0.09 5.86
CA SER A 122 -1.63 -0.48 4.50
C SER A 122 -0.97 0.65 3.71
N ALA A 123 0.28 0.43 3.34
CA ALA A 123 1.08 1.29 2.48
C ALA A 123 1.26 0.69 1.07
N LEU A 124 0.41 -0.25 0.68
CA LEU A 124 0.48 -0.95 -0.59
C LEU A 124 0.15 -0.01 -1.76
N ASP A 125 0.78 -0.27 -2.91
CA ASP A 125 0.58 0.49 -4.14
C ASP A 125 -0.63 0.05 -4.97
N ILE A 126 -1.10 -1.18 -4.76
CA ILE A 126 -2.11 -1.84 -5.59
C ILE A 126 -3.45 -1.77 -4.88
N LEU A 127 -4.43 -1.10 -5.50
CA LEU A 127 -5.76 -0.89 -4.93
C LEU A 127 -6.47 -2.21 -4.63
N GLU A 128 -6.42 -3.18 -5.55
CA GLU A 128 -7.06 -4.48 -5.40
C GLU A 128 -6.53 -5.24 -4.18
N LYS A 129 -5.24 -5.13 -3.89
CA LYS A 129 -4.65 -5.72 -2.68
C LYS A 129 -5.09 -5.00 -1.41
N ASN A 130 -5.27 -3.69 -1.48
CA ASN A 130 -5.81 -2.90 -0.37
C ASN A 130 -7.25 -3.32 -0.04
N VAL A 131 -8.10 -3.50 -1.05
CA VAL A 131 -9.47 -3.97 -0.88
C VAL A 131 -9.48 -5.39 -0.28
N GLN A 132 -8.73 -6.33 -0.88
CA GLN A 132 -8.62 -7.70 -0.36
C GLN A 132 -8.13 -7.73 1.10
N LEU A 133 -7.14 -6.90 1.44
CA LEU A 133 -6.63 -6.79 2.81
C LEU A 133 -7.70 -6.24 3.77
N SER A 134 -8.47 -5.22 3.34
CA SER A 134 -9.53 -4.65 4.19
C SER A 134 -10.62 -5.67 4.49
N GLU A 135 -11.06 -6.45 3.50
CA GLU A 135 -12.05 -7.52 3.65
C GLU A 135 -11.52 -8.65 4.55
N LEU A 136 -10.27 -9.07 4.33
CA LEU A 136 -9.63 -10.12 5.12
C LEU A 136 -9.55 -9.73 6.59
N VAL A 137 -9.12 -8.50 6.87
CA VAL A 137 -8.97 -8.00 8.24
C VAL A 137 -10.33 -7.77 8.90
N ALA A 138 -11.31 -7.21 8.19
CA ALA A 138 -12.66 -7.04 8.72
C ALA A 138 -13.28 -8.38 9.14
N LYS A 139 -13.00 -9.46 8.41
CA LYS A 139 -13.51 -10.80 8.69
C LYS A 139 -12.80 -11.50 9.85
N HIS A 140 -11.49 -11.41 9.93
CA HIS A 140 -10.66 -12.24 10.83
C HIS A 140 -10.10 -11.48 12.04
N TYR A 141 -9.91 -10.15 11.90
CA TYR A 141 -9.31 -9.29 12.92
C TYR A 141 -10.09 -7.98 13.10
N PRO A 142 -11.39 -8.04 13.47
CA PRO A 142 -12.26 -6.85 13.55
C PRO A 142 -11.84 -5.84 14.63
N HIS A 143 -10.94 -6.24 15.53
CA HIS A 143 -10.39 -5.36 16.57
C HIS A 143 -9.29 -4.43 16.04
N LEU A 144 -8.68 -4.73 14.87
CA LEU A 144 -7.63 -3.93 14.30
C LEU A 144 -8.16 -2.60 13.77
N LYS A 145 -7.54 -1.51 14.19
CA LYS A 145 -7.79 -0.19 13.61
C LYS A 145 -7.01 -0.05 12.31
N LEU A 146 -7.74 0.16 11.21
CA LEU A 146 -7.18 0.22 9.86
C LEU A 146 -6.80 1.63 9.46
N PHE A 147 -5.61 1.80 8.88
CA PHE A 147 -5.11 3.03 8.27
C PHE A 147 -4.61 2.70 6.87
N PHE A 148 -5.22 3.27 5.84
CA PHE A 148 -4.91 2.94 4.45
C PHE A 148 -4.36 4.14 3.69
N ARG A 149 -3.31 3.91 2.94
CA ARG A 149 -2.83 4.83 1.92
C ARG A 149 -3.69 4.70 0.67
N ALA A 150 -4.07 5.83 0.08
CA ALA A 150 -4.66 5.92 -1.25
C ALA A 150 -3.77 6.77 -2.15
N LYS A 151 -3.50 6.34 -3.38
CA LYS A 151 -2.71 7.13 -4.34
C LYS A 151 -3.44 8.39 -4.77
N ASN A 152 -4.74 8.26 -5.00
CA ASN A 152 -5.58 9.30 -5.56
C ASN A 152 -6.98 9.27 -4.93
N ARG A 153 -7.86 10.12 -5.43
CA ARG A 153 -9.24 10.25 -4.94
C ARG A 153 -10.09 9.02 -5.30
N THR A 154 -9.87 8.41 -6.45
CA THR A 154 -10.61 7.22 -6.89
C THR A 154 -10.33 6.03 -5.98
N ASP A 155 -9.05 5.78 -5.67
CA ASP A 155 -8.66 4.73 -4.71
C ASP A 155 -9.28 4.97 -3.34
N ALA A 156 -9.32 6.24 -2.90
CA ALA A 156 -9.94 6.58 -1.62
C ALA A 156 -11.44 6.28 -1.61
N TYR A 157 -12.16 6.50 -2.71
CA TYR A 157 -13.58 6.15 -2.81
C TYR A 157 -13.80 4.64 -2.70
N GLU A 158 -13.00 3.83 -3.40
CA GLU A 158 -13.09 2.37 -3.31
C GLU A 158 -12.87 1.87 -1.87
N LEU A 159 -11.90 2.44 -1.18
CA LEU A 159 -11.62 2.08 0.21
C LEU A 159 -12.75 2.53 1.17
N ILE A 160 -13.36 3.69 0.94
CA ILE A 160 -14.54 4.15 1.71
C ILE A 160 -15.71 3.17 1.53
N ASP A 161 -15.99 2.75 0.29
CA ASP A 161 -17.08 1.82 -0.01
C ASP A 161 -16.85 0.44 0.62
N ASN A 162 -15.59 0.05 0.81
CA ASN A 162 -15.20 -1.15 1.56
C ASN A 162 -15.10 -0.93 3.08
N GLY A 163 -15.64 0.18 3.60
CA GLY A 163 -15.76 0.43 5.04
C GLY A 163 -14.48 0.91 5.74
N VAL A 164 -13.43 1.26 5.00
CA VAL A 164 -12.19 1.80 5.60
C VAL A 164 -12.42 3.25 6.04
N ALA A 165 -12.27 3.51 7.34
CA ALA A 165 -12.53 4.83 7.92
C ALA A 165 -11.34 5.79 7.82
N ASN A 166 -10.10 5.28 8.00
CA ASN A 166 -8.91 6.13 8.02
C ASN A 166 -8.12 5.97 6.72
N ILE A 167 -8.30 6.91 5.81
CA ILE A 167 -7.67 6.90 4.49
C ILE A 167 -6.82 8.15 4.32
N TYR A 168 -5.56 7.94 3.91
CA TYR A 168 -4.57 8.99 3.72
C TYR A 168 -4.15 9.05 2.26
N ARG A 169 -4.50 10.12 1.56
CA ARG A 169 -4.06 10.35 0.18
C ARG A 169 -2.62 10.81 0.15
N GLU A 170 -1.80 10.10 -0.60
CA GLU A 170 -0.34 10.27 -0.60
C GLU A 170 0.12 11.68 -0.93
N SER A 171 -0.45 12.29 -1.97
CA SER A 171 0.06 13.54 -2.52
C SER A 171 -0.52 14.81 -1.89
N ILE A 172 -1.67 14.73 -1.20
CA ILE A 172 -2.40 15.94 -0.80
C ILE A 172 -1.59 16.85 0.13
N HIS A 173 -0.96 16.27 1.16
CA HIS A 173 -0.18 17.06 2.11
C HIS A 173 1.04 17.68 1.44
N ALA A 174 1.82 16.90 0.70
CA ALA A 174 3.01 17.40 0.00
C ALA A 174 2.67 18.52 -0.98
N SER A 175 1.60 18.37 -1.78
CA SER A 175 1.17 19.38 -2.74
C SER A 175 0.70 20.66 -2.06
N VAL A 176 -0.06 20.55 -0.98
CA VAL A 176 -0.59 21.72 -0.26
C VAL A 176 0.53 22.44 0.48
N TYR A 177 1.48 21.74 1.11
CA TYR A 177 2.62 22.37 1.75
C TYR A 177 3.56 23.04 0.76
N MET A 178 3.78 22.45 -0.42
CA MET A 178 4.47 23.15 -1.51
C MET A 178 3.73 24.43 -1.91
N GLY A 179 2.39 24.41 -1.96
CA GLY A 179 1.57 25.62 -2.17
C GLY A 179 1.78 26.68 -1.09
N VAL A 180 1.96 26.28 0.17
CA VAL A 180 2.29 27.21 1.27
C VAL A 180 3.61 27.92 1.04
N ASP A 181 4.63 27.19 0.59
CA ASP A 181 5.95 27.77 0.30
C ASP A 181 5.88 28.73 -0.90
N ILE A 182 5.15 28.36 -1.96
CA ILE A 182 4.89 29.26 -3.11
C ILE A 182 4.19 30.54 -2.65
N LEU A 183 3.16 30.46 -1.81
CA LEU A 183 2.48 31.63 -1.28
C LEU A 183 3.42 32.51 -0.44
N SER A 184 4.35 31.90 0.29
CA SER A 184 5.35 32.62 1.08
C SER A 184 6.30 33.43 0.17
N GLU A 185 6.75 32.85 -0.96
CA GLU A 185 7.56 33.55 -1.96
C GLU A 185 6.81 34.72 -2.62
N LEU A 186 5.48 34.60 -2.73
CA LEU A 186 4.61 35.69 -3.22
C LEU A 186 4.30 36.76 -2.16
N GLY A 187 4.94 36.70 -0.98
CA GLY A 187 4.80 37.68 0.09
C GLY A 187 3.67 37.46 1.08
N PHE A 188 2.99 36.30 1.01
CA PHE A 188 1.97 35.97 2.02
C PHE A 188 2.62 35.50 3.32
N ARG A 189 2.02 35.85 4.47
CA ARG A 189 2.52 35.43 5.79
C ARG A 189 2.44 33.92 5.93
N LYS A 190 3.56 33.24 6.19
CA LYS A 190 3.66 31.77 6.28
C LYS A 190 2.66 31.16 7.25
N TYR A 191 2.46 31.76 8.43
CA TYR A 191 1.48 31.31 9.42
C TYR A 191 0.05 31.30 8.86
N THR A 192 -0.33 32.38 8.16
CA THR A 192 -1.66 32.48 7.53
C THR A 192 -1.83 31.42 6.43
N SER A 193 -0.81 31.20 5.63
CA SER A 193 -0.81 30.19 4.57
C SER A 193 -0.91 28.75 5.13
N LEU A 194 -0.21 28.46 6.23
CA LEU A 194 -0.31 27.17 6.91
C LEU A 194 -1.71 26.92 7.48
N ARG A 195 -2.33 27.92 8.10
CA ARG A 195 -3.72 27.79 8.59
C ARG A 195 -4.67 27.49 7.43
N LYS A 196 -4.55 28.26 6.33
CA LYS A 196 -5.35 28.04 5.13
C LYS A 196 -5.13 26.63 4.53
N ALA A 197 -3.91 26.13 4.55
CA ALA A 197 -3.58 24.78 4.09
C ALA A 197 -4.30 23.69 4.91
N ASN A 198 -4.31 23.82 6.24
CA ASN A 198 -5.01 22.90 7.12
C ASN A 198 -6.53 22.96 6.93
N ASP A 199 -7.10 24.15 6.79
CA ASP A 199 -8.52 24.34 6.50
C ASP A 199 -8.89 23.71 5.15
N PHE A 200 -8.05 23.88 4.12
CA PHE A 200 -8.23 23.27 2.81
C PHE A 200 -8.21 21.72 2.88
N ILE A 201 -7.21 21.14 3.56
CA ILE A 201 -7.11 19.68 3.72
C ILE A 201 -8.32 19.13 4.46
N SER A 202 -8.77 19.80 5.52
CA SER A 202 -9.95 19.40 6.28
C SER A 202 -11.21 19.43 5.41
N HIS A 203 -11.44 20.52 4.68
CA HIS A 203 -12.56 20.66 3.76
C HIS A 203 -12.55 19.62 2.64
N ASP A 204 -11.39 19.40 2.02
CA ASP A 204 -11.24 18.43 0.94
C ASP A 204 -11.47 16.97 1.41
N ASN A 205 -11.08 16.64 2.65
CA ASN A 205 -11.40 15.35 3.25
C ASN A 205 -12.90 15.19 3.55
N GLN A 206 -13.58 16.25 3.99
CA GLN A 206 -15.03 16.22 4.16
C GLN A 206 -15.76 16.08 2.82
N ALA A 207 -15.32 16.81 1.79
CA ALA A 207 -15.83 16.68 0.43
C ALA A 207 -15.63 15.26 -0.12
N LEU A 208 -14.48 14.64 0.14
CA LEU A 208 -14.21 13.25 -0.24
C LEU A 208 -15.28 12.29 0.33
N GLN A 209 -15.60 12.41 1.62
CA GLN A 209 -16.60 11.58 2.28
C GLN A 209 -18.04 11.80 1.74
N LYS A 210 -18.37 13.04 1.40
CA LYS A 210 -19.68 13.36 0.79
C LYS A 210 -19.79 12.84 -0.63
N LEU A 211 -18.77 13.08 -1.44
CA LEU A 211 -18.77 12.72 -2.87
C LEU A 211 -18.70 11.20 -3.08
N SER A 212 -18.13 10.43 -2.19
CA SER A 212 -18.12 8.96 -2.29
C SER A 212 -19.55 8.40 -2.39
N LYS A 213 -20.50 8.98 -1.66
CA LYS A 213 -21.92 8.55 -1.65
C LYS A 213 -22.65 8.82 -2.97
N HIS A 214 -22.17 9.75 -3.79
CA HIS A 214 -22.82 10.20 -5.02
C HIS A 214 -22.10 9.75 -6.30
N ARG A 215 -20.97 9.06 -6.20
CA ARG A 215 -20.10 8.72 -7.34
C ARG A 215 -20.74 7.78 -8.37
N HIS A 216 -21.74 7.00 -7.97
CA HIS A 216 -22.40 6.04 -8.84
C HIS A 216 -23.45 6.67 -9.77
N ASN A 217 -23.77 7.96 -9.57
CA ASN A 217 -24.66 8.72 -10.46
C ASN A 217 -23.85 9.88 -11.08
N SER A 218 -23.50 9.75 -12.37
CA SER A 218 -22.59 10.67 -13.05
C SER A 218 -23.04 12.13 -13.04
N ASP A 219 -24.34 12.38 -13.21
CA ASP A 219 -24.88 13.75 -13.30
C ASP A 219 -24.88 14.44 -11.93
N SER A 220 -25.31 13.72 -10.89
CA SER A 220 -25.24 14.22 -9.51
C SER A 220 -23.81 14.36 -9.01
N TYR A 221 -22.89 13.47 -9.43
CA TYR A 221 -21.47 13.56 -9.08
C TYR A 221 -20.83 14.83 -9.64
N VAL A 222 -20.99 15.09 -10.94
CA VAL A 222 -20.43 16.29 -11.59
C VAL A 222 -20.96 17.58 -10.96
N GLN A 223 -22.25 17.63 -10.65
CA GLN A 223 -22.87 18.79 -10.01
C GLN A 223 -22.34 19.00 -8.59
N ASN A 224 -22.27 17.94 -7.79
CA ASN A 224 -21.72 18.00 -6.41
C ASN A 224 -20.23 18.34 -6.40
N VAL A 225 -19.44 17.83 -7.36
CA VAL A 225 -18.02 18.19 -7.51
C VAL A 225 -17.87 19.69 -7.78
N LYS A 226 -18.68 20.25 -8.67
CA LYS A 226 -18.67 21.71 -8.95
C LYS A 226 -19.01 22.51 -7.69
N GLU A 227 -20.02 22.10 -6.94
CA GLU A 227 -20.44 22.81 -5.72
C GLU A 227 -19.40 22.71 -4.60
N GLU A 228 -18.89 21.54 -4.29
CA GLU A 228 -18.01 21.34 -3.13
C GLU A 228 -16.55 21.76 -3.41
N ILE A 229 -16.06 21.64 -4.64
CA ILE A 229 -14.65 21.92 -4.96
C ILE A 229 -14.47 23.32 -5.55
N TYR A 230 -15.41 23.80 -6.39
CA TYR A 230 -15.22 25.05 -7.12
C TYR A 230 -16.11 26.21 -6.66
N THR A 231 -17.31 25.96 -6.11
CA THR A 231 -18.23 27.03 -5.68
C THR A 231 -18.20 27.34 -4.20
N LYS A 232 -17.71 26.40 -3.39
CA LYS A 232 -17.41 26.68 -1.97
C LYS A 232 -15.89 26.65 -1.75
N PRO A 233 -15.14 27.62 -2.30
CA PRO A 233 -13.78 27.79 -1.81
C PRO A 233 -13.92 28.01 -0.30
N PRO A 234 -13.05 27.42 0.54
CA PRO A 234 -13.00 27.79 1.94
C PRO A 234 -12.94 29.32 1.98
N MET A 235 -13.81 29.97 2.78
CA MET A 235 -13.96 31.42 2.86
C MET A 235 -12.63 32.09 3.18
N LEU A 236 -11.84 32.36 2.17
CA LEU A 236 -10.44 32.76 2.27
C LEU A 236 -10.11 33.94 1.35
N PHE A 237 -11.12 34.46 0.70
CA PHE A 237 -10.94 35.68 -0.06
C PHE A 237 -11.50 36.86 0.71
N ILE A 238 -10.62 37.80 0.92
CA ILE A 238 -10.86 39.21 1.28
C ILE A 238 -10.93 39.47 2.77
N SER A 239 -9.79 39.67 3.37
CA SER A 239 -9.51 40.90 4.12
C SER A 239 -8.00 41.07 4.25
N GLY A 240 -7.47 42.02 3.54
CA GLY A 240 -6.07 42.41 3.70
C GLY A 240 -5.35 42.92 2.48
N HIS A 241 -6.04 43.59 1.58
CA HIS A 241 -5.45 44.74 0.92
C HIS A 241 -5.67 45.91 1.84
N SER A 242 -4.82 46.09 2.82
CA SER A 242 -4.51 47.39 3.40
C SER A 242 -3.06 47.67 3.07
N HIS A 243 -2.97 48.62 2.21
CA HIS A 243 -1.84 49.42 1.83
C HIS A 243 -0.80 49.65 2.93
N ILE A 244 0.41 49.70 2.49
CA ILE A 244 1.66 50.37 2.84
C ILE A 244 2.76 49.37 3.14
#